data_0ce9bcc72236de7c46ed19dafb6435c4
#
_entry.id   0ce9bcc72236de7c46ed19dafb6435c4
#
_cell.length_a   1.000
_cell.length_b   1.000
_cell.length_c   1.000
_cell.angle_alpha   90.00
_cell.angle_beta   90.00
_cell.angle_gamma   90.00
#
_symmetry.space_group_name_H-M   'P 1'
#
loop_
_entity.id
_entity.type
_entity.pdbx_description
1 polymer ?
#
loop_
_entity_poly.entity_id
_entity_poly.type
_entity_poly.pdbx_seq_one_letter_code
_entity_poly.pdbx_strand_id
1 'polypeptide(L)'
;MRVFYSDVHATHEPQNFLVSGAPQPNPEVAARAEALLSAATAAGHNTLRVDAETDLSDLAAIHTPEYLQFLAGIFERWQRIEGASAEVVPNIHPNWRDGRYPASAVGQAGYHMADTACPISAGTWVAAKASAGLALAAAKAVFEDLDEGRGASAAYALCRPPGHHAFTDMAG
;
A
#
# COMPACT_ATOMS: atom_id res chain seq x y z
N MET A 1 -0.58 23.83 -5.95
CA MET A 1 -1.05 23.04 -4.80
C MET A 1 0.13 22.43 -4.06
N ARG A 2 -0.09 21.89 -2.86
CA ARG A 2 0.90 21.09 -2.12
C ARG A 2 0.88 19.65 -2.62
N VAL A 3 2.07 19.06 -2.83
CA VAL A 3 2.26 17.67 -3.24
C VAL A 3 3.12 16.99 -2.19
N PHE A 4 2.54 16.03 -1.49
CA PHE A 4 3.20 15.28 -0.43
C PHE A 4 3.79 13.99 -0.98
N TYR A 5 5.04 13.69 -0.66
CA TYR A 5 5.73 12.47 -1.09
C TYR A 5 6.67 11.94 0.00
N SER A 6 7.04 10.67 -0.12
CA SER A 6 8.04 10.02 0.72
C SER A 6 8.91 9.10 -0.12
N ASP A 7 10.23 9.07 0.12
CA ASP A 7 11.14 8.16 -0.57
C ASP A 7 10.93 6.68 -0.16
N VAL A 8 10.23 6.46 0.94
CA VAL A 8 9.89 5.11 1.44
C VAL A 8 9.10 4.29 0.42
N HIS A 9 8.38 4.93 -0.49
CA HIS A 9 7.65 4.25 -1.58
C HIS A 9 8.54 3.31 -2.39
N ALA A 10 9.84 3.62 -2.54
CA ALA A 10 10.79 2.81 -3.30
C ALA A 10 11.08 1.45 -2.67
N THR A 11 10.75 1.25 -1.39
CA THR A 11 10.91 -0.05 -0.72
C THR A 11 9.88 -1.09 -1.17
N HIS A 12 8.76 -0.67 -1.76
CA HIS A 12 7.80 -1.56 -2.38
C HIS A 12 8.23 -1.86 -3.82
N GLU A 13 8.87 -2.99 -4.04
CA GLU A 13 9.43 -3.36 -5.35
C GLU A 13 9.15 -4.83 -5.73
N PRO A 14 7.88 -5.24 -5.83
CA PRO A 14 7.58 -6.55 -6.38
C PRO A 14 7.97 -6.60 -7.86
N GLN A 15 8.67 -7.66 -8.26
CA GLN A 15 9.17 -7.80 -9.62
C GLN A 15 8.13 -8.37 -10.57
N ASN A 16 7.26 -9.25 -10.03
CA ASN A 16 6.28 -9.98 -10.83
C ASN A 16 4.89 -9.93 -10.17
N PHE A 17 3.89 -10.06 -11.01
CA PHE A 17 2.50 -10.32 -10.62
C PHE A 17 1.90 -11.36 -11.58
N LEU A 18 0.74 -11.91 -11.31
CA LEU A 18 0.11 -12.89 -12.18
C LEU A 18 -1.03 -12.27 -12.97
N VAL A 19 -1.01 -12.51 -14.29
CA VAL A 19 -2.11 -12.17 -15.19
C VAL A 19 -2.53 -13.44 -15.92
N SER A 20 -3.77 -13.81 -15.79
CA SER A 20 -4.31 -15.04 -16.40
C SER A 20 -3.47 -16.28 -16.07
N GLY A 21 -2.93 -16.34 -14.85
CA GLY A 21 -2.09 -17.43 -14.37
C GLY A 21 -0.63 -17.42 -14.83
N ALA A 22 -0.23 -16.43 -15.65
CA ALA A 22 1.14 -16.29 -16.13
C ALA A 22 1.89 -15.17 -15.38
N PRO A 23 3.14 -15.37 -14.94
CA PRO A 23 3.97 -14.31 -14.40
C PRO A 23 4.24 -13.23 -15.46
N GLN A 24 4.07 -11.98 -15.08
CA GLN A 24 4.38 -10.81 -15.89
C GLN A 24 5.20 -9.83 -15.06
N PRO A 25 6.06 -9.01 -15.69
CA PRO A 25 6.73 -7.91 -14.99
C PRO A 25 5.70 -6.97 -14.35
N ASN A 26 5.93 -6.61 -13.09
CA ASN A 26 5.02 -5.71 -12.38
C ASN A 26 5.10 -4.30 -12.98
N PRO A 27 3.99 -3.72 -13.47
CA PRO A 27 3.96 -2.36 -13.99
C PRO A 27 4.01 -1.29 -12.89
N GLU A 28 3.74 -1.66 -11.63
CA GLU A 28 3.78 -0.76 -10.49
C GLU A 28 5.21 -0.65 -9.96
N VAL A 29 6.01 0.21 -10.60
CA VAL A 29 7.43 0.43 -10.31
C VAL A 29 7.69 1.80 -9.67
N ALA A 30 8.80 1.94 -8.92
CA ALA A 30 9.17 3.20 -8.27
C ALA A 30 9.26 4.38 -9.25
N ALA A 31 9.75 4.14 -10.46
CA ALA A 31 9.87 5.15 -11.51
C ALA A 31 8.54 5.88 -11.84
N ARG A 32 7.37 5.27 -11.59
CA ARG A 32 6.07 5.95 -11.76
C ARG A 32 5.89 7.10 -10.77
N ALA A 33 6.24 6.90 -9.51
CA ALA A 33 6.17 7.96 -8.50
C ALA A 33 7.19 9.06 -8.78
N GLU A 34 8.40 8.69 -9.20
CA GLU A 34 9.45 9.63 -9.59
C GLU A 34 9.03 10.50 -10.78
N ALA A 35 8.41 9.91 -11.80
CA ALA A 35 7.89 10.65 -12.95
C ALA A 35 6.78 11.64 -12.55
N LEU A 36 5.86 11.23 -11.66
CA LEU A 36 4.80 12.09 -11.15
C LEU A 36 5.35 13.24 -10.29
N LEU A 37 6.34 12.97 -9.43
CA LEU A 37 7.00 13.99 -8.62
C LEU A 37 7.74 15.00 -9.50
N SER A 38 8.47 14.52 -10.50
CA SER A 38 9.16 15.37 -11.48
C SER A 38 8.18 16.26 -12.23
N ALA A 39 7.07 15.72 -12.72
CA ALA A 39 6.03 16.46 -13.41
C ALA A 39 5.38 17.51 -12.50
N ALA A 40 5.08 17.18 -11.25
CA ALA A 40 4.53 18.13 -10.28
C ALA A 40 5.50 19.28 -9.99
N THR A 41 6.78 18.98 -9.84
CA THR A 41 7.83 19.99 -9.63
C THR A 41 7.97 20.90 -10.84
N ALA A 42 8.01 20.32 -12.05
CA ALA A 42 8.10 21.09 -13.30
C ALA A 42 6.87 22.01 -13.53
N ALA A 43 5.71 21.57 -13.05
CA ALA A 43 4.47 22.37 -13.08
C ALA A 43 4.43 23.47 -12.00
N GLY A 44 5.49 23.64 -11.21
CA GLY A 44 5.58 24.69 -10.17
C GLY A 44 4.74 24.39 -8.92
N HIS A 45 4.40 23.13 -8.66
CA HIS A 45 3.74 22.74 -7.43
C HIS A 45 4.72 22.73 -6.25
N ASN A 46 4.22 23.00 -5.05
CA ASN A 46 5.02 22.93 -3.82
C ASN A 46 5.14 21.46 -3.38
N THR A 47 6.27 20.83 -3.69
CA THR A 47 6.56 19.45 -3.33
C THR A 47 7.14 19.38 -1.92
N LEU A 48 6.53 18.58 -1.06
CA LEU A 48 6.87 18.44 0.36
C LEU A 48 7.22 16.97 0.64
N ARG A 49 8.48 16.74 0.99
CA ARG A 49 8.89 15.42 1.50
C ARG A 49 8.39 15.26 2.92
N VAL A 50 7.73 14.14 3.17
CA VAL A 50 7.18 13.83 4.49
C VAL A 50 7.63 12.42 4.88
N ASP A 51 8.31 12.30 5.99
CA ASP A 51 8.61 11.04 6.65
C ASP A 51 7.43 10.72 7.58
N ALA A 52 6.27 10.41 6.97
CA ALA A 52 5.05 10.17 7.70
C ALA A 52 5.07 8.77 8.31
N GLU A 53 5.19 8.72 9.62
CA GLU A 53 4.82 7.51 10.36
C GLU A 53 3.32 7.59 10.66
N THR A 54 2.59 6.54 10.26
CA THR A 54 1.18 6.39 10.58
C THR A 54 1.04 5.48 11.77
N ASP A 55 0.34 5.92 12.79
CA ASP A 55 0.04 5.08 13.96
C ASP A 55 -0.86 3.90 13.56
N LEU A 56 -0.63 2.76 14.17
CA LEU A 56 -1.49 1.59 13.96
C LEU A 56 -2.94 1.85 14.35
N SER A 57 -3.20 2.77 15.28
CA SER A 57 -4.55 3.19 15.67
C SER A 57 -5.31 3.85 14.51
N ASP A 58 -4.63 4.66 13.68
CA ASP A 58 -5.25 5.30 12.52
C ASP A 58 -5.63 4.26 11.47
N LEU A 59 -4.75 3.28 11.24
CA LEU A 59 -5.01 2.18 10.31
C LEU A 59 -6.12 1.25 10.84
N ALA A 60 -6.15 0.99 12.15
CA ALA A 60 -7.15 0.14 12.78
C ALA A 60 -8.56 0.76 12.83
N ALA A 61 -8.68 2.07 12.58
CA ALA A 61 -9.98 2.71 12.39
C ALA A 61 -10.70 2.22 11.10
N ILE A 62 -9.94 1.70 10.13
CA ILE A 62 -10.43 1.23 8.82
C ILE A 62 -10.25 -0.28 8.67
N HIS A 63 -9.06 -0.78 9.03
CA HIS A 63 -8.65 -2.16 8.77
C HIS A 63 -8.75 -3.04 10.02
N THR A 64 -9.07 -4.32 9.82
CA THR A 64 -9.11 -5.27 10.93
C THR A 64 -7.71 -5.53 11.50
N PRO A 65 -7.59 -5.80 12.82
CA PRO A 65 -6.31 -6.13 13.43
C PRO A 65 -5.63 -7.34 12.79
N GLU A 66 -6.40 -8.34 12.39
CA GLU A 66 -5.92 -9.55 11.72
C GLU A 66 -5.26 -9.22 10.38
N TYR A 67 -5.88 -8.31 9.58
CA TYR A 67 -5.32 -7.87 8.32
C TYR A 67 -4.03 -7.07 8.50
N LEU A 68 -3.99 -6.16 9.46
CA LEU A 68 -2.78 -5.38 9.76
C LEU A 68 -1.63 -6.28 10.24
N GLN A 69 -1.92 -7.28 11.09
CA GLN A 69 -0.94 -8.26 11.53
C GLN A 69 -0.48 -9.15 10.37
N PHE A 70 -1.40 -9.55 9.49
CA PHE A 70 -1.07 -10.29 8.27
C PHE A 70 -0.10 -9.49 7.43
N LEU A 71 -0.44 -8.26 7.04
CA LEU A 71 0.37 -7.44 6.14
C LEU A 71 1.76 -7.13 6.72
N ALA A 72 1.84 -6.90 8.03
CA ALA A 72 3.10 -6.64 8.72
C ALA A 72 4.07 -7.84 8.71
N GLY A 73 3.57 -9.08 8.73
CA GLY A 73 4.42 -10.25 8.91
C GLY A 73 4.38 -11.30 7.81
N ILE A 74 3.54 -11.13 6.80
CA ILE A 74 3.33 -12.20 5.80
C ILE A 74 4.55 -12.46 4.95
N PHE A 75 5.29 -11.40 4.55
CA PHE A 75 6.46 -11.58 3.69
C PHE A 75 7.51 -12.48 4.34
N GLU A 76 7.90 -12.22 5.58
CA GLU A 76 8.88 -13.03 6.29
C GLU A 76 8.42 -14.48 6.48
N ARG A 77 7.13 -14.70 6.73
CA ARG A 77 6.56 -16.03 6.89
C ARG A 77 6.49 -16.77 5.56
N TRP A 78 6.24 -16.07 4.47
CA TRP A 78 6.22 -16.61 3.12
C TRP A 78 7.60 -17.11 2.71
N GLN A 79 8.65 -16.34 2.98
CA GLN A 79 10.04 -16.70 2.66
C GLN A 79 10.54 -17.96 3.41
N ARG A 80 9.84 -18.44 4.45
CA ARG A 80 10.15 -19.68 5.15
C ARG A 80 9.55 -20.93 4.48
N ILE A 81 8.73 -20.74 3.45
CA ILE A 81 8.11 -21.84 2.72
C ILE A 81 9.08 -22.30 1.64
N GLU A 82 9.47 -23.58 1.67
CA GLU A 82 10.33 -24.16 0.65
C GLU A 82 9.69 -24.05 -0.74
N GLY A 83 10.43 -23.47 -1.71
CA GLY A 83 9.95 -23.30 -3.08
C GLY A 83 8.92 -22.19 -3.27
N ALA A 84 8.70 -21.32 -2.27
CA ALA A 84 7.82 -20.16 -2.44
C ALA A 84 8.36 -19.15 -3.46
N SER A 85 7.45 -18.42 -4.07
CA SER A 85 7.79 -17.27 -4.94
C SER A 85 8.50 -16.15 -4.15
N ALA A 86 9.20 -15.28 -4.87
CA ALA A 86 9.89 -14.13 -4.28
C ALA A 86 8.91 -13.14 -3.63
N GLU A 87 7.76 -12.96 -4.25
CA GLU A 87 6.65 -12.16 -3.72
C GLU A 87 5.57 -13.05 -3.13
N VAL A 88 4.82 -12.53 -2.18
CA VAL A 88 3.59 -13.17 -1.71
C VAL A 88 2.51 -12.98 -2.76
N VAL A 89 2.12 -14.08 -3.39
CA VAL A 89 1.02 -14.13 -4.35
C VAL A 89 0.11 -15.31 -3.97
N PRO A 90 -1.18 -15.10 -3.73
CA PRO A 90 -2.05 -16.18 -3.32
C PRO A 90 -2.25 -17.19 -4.47
N ASN A 91 -2.20 -18.47 -4.17
CA ASN A 91 -2.52 -19.54 -5.12
C ASN A 91 -3.85 -20.23 -4.81
N ILE A 92 -4.50 -19.83 -3.73
CA ILE A 92 -5.81 -20.31 -3.30
C ILE A 92 -6.56 -19.18 -2.61
N HIS A 93 -7.85 -19.04 -2.93
CA HIS A 93 -8.77 -18.15 -2.24
C HIS A 93 -9.84 -19.01 -1.56
N PRO A 94 -10.10 -18.85 -0.25
CA PRO A 94 -11.14 -19.63 0.41
C PRO A 94 -12.52 -19.23 -0.14
N ASN A 95 -13.33 -20.22 -0.49
CA ASN A 95 -14.70 -20.00 -0.98
C ASN A 95 -15.61 -19.39 0.10
N TRP A 96 -15.30 -19.68 1.38
CA TRP A 96 -16.08 -19.26 2.53
C TRP A 96 -15.15 -18.58 3.54
N ARG A 97 -15.36 -17.29 3.75
CA ARG A 97 -14.55 -16.49 4.71
C ARG A 97 -15.13 -16.53 6.13
N ASP A 98 -16.28 -17.12 6.30
CA ASP A 98 -16.94 -17.38 7.59
C ASP A 98 -16.42 -18.62 8.33
N GLY A 99 -15.49 -19.36 7.71
CA GLY A 99 -14.76 -20.45 8.32
C GLY A 99 -13.71 -19.98 9.34
N ARG A 100 -12.93 -20.93 9.86
CA ARG A 100 -11.83 -20.60 10.76
C ARG A 100 -10.74 -19.82 10.01
N TYR A 101 -10.19 -18.81 10.69
CA TYR A 101 -9.03 -18.07 10.18
C TYR A 101 -7.86 -19.01 9.91
N PRO A 102 -7.23 -18.96 8.72
CA PRO A 102 -6.16 -19.86 8.34
C PRO A 102 -4.93 -19.71 9.22
N ALA A 103 -4.32 -20.81 9.64
CA ALA A 103 -3.07 -20.79 10.40
C ALA A 103 -1.82 -20.67 9.50
N SER A 104 -1.89 -21.18 8.26
CA SER A 104 -0.75 -21.16 7.33
C SER A 104 -0.61 -19.84 6.61
N ALA A 105 0.63 -19.47 6.25
CA ALA A 105 0.90 -18.29 5.44
C ALA A 105 0.18 -18.34 4.08
N VAL A 106 0.15 -19.48 3.41
CA VAL A 106 -0.57 -19.69 2.14
C VAL A 106 -2.06 -19.44 2.29
N GLY A 107 -2.68 -19.99 3.33
CA GLY A 107 -4.10 -19.79 3.61
C GLY A 107 -4.42 -18.32 3.93
N GLN A 108 -3.57 -17.66 4.71
CA GLN A 108 -3.73 -16.24 5.04
C GLN A 108 -3.54 -15.33 3.83
N ALA A 109 -2.60 -15.64 2.94
CA ALA A 109 -2.45 -14.92 1.68
C ALA A 109 -3.75 -14.97 0.87
N GLY A 110 -4.34 -16.14 0.69
CA GLY A 110 -5.63 -16.29 0.00
C GLY A 110 -6.81 -15.66 0.73
N TYR A 111 -6.73 -15.54 2.06
CA TYR A 111 -7.78 -14.92 2.88
C TYR A 111 -7.76 -13.39 2.79
N HIS A 112 -6.56 -12.79 2.74
CA HIS A 112 -6.36 -11.34 2.81
C HIS A 112 -5.94 -10.67 1.50
N MET A 113 -5.79 -11.41 0.42
CA MET A 113 -5.48 -10.85 -0.89
C MET A 113 -6.63 -11.16 -1.86
N ALA A 114 -7.20 -10.12 -2.47
CA ALA A 114 -8.40 -10.26 -3.31
C ALA A 114 -8.10 -10.96 -4.64
N ASP A 115 -6.88 -10.77 -5.16
CA ASP A 115 -6.44 -11.33 -6.43
C ASP A 115 -4.93 -11.61 -6.45
N THR A 116 -4.40 -11.89 -7.62
CA THR A 116 -2.98 -12.18 -7.86
C THR A 116 -2.20 -10.98 -8.40
N ALA A 117 -2.84 -9.81 -8.49
CA ALA A 117 -2.25 -8.60 -9.06
C ALA A 117 -1.75 -7.61 -7.98
N CYS A 118 -1.91 -7.95 -6.70
CA CYS A 118 -1.42 -7.15 -5.57
C CYS A 118 -0.27 -7.86 -4.81
N PRO A 119 0.87 -8.19 -5.45
CA PRO A 119 1.96 -8.95 -4.84
C PRO A 119 2.58 -8.17 -3.67
N ILE A 120 2.91 -8.89 -2.58
CA ILE A 120 3.56 -8.31 -1.41
C ILE A 120 5.04 -8.64 -1.43
N SER A 121 5.89 -7.62 -1.42
CA SER A 121 7.36 -7.70 -1.32
C SER A 121 7.85 -7.31 0.09
N ALA A 122 9.15 -7.40 0.34
CA ALA A 122 9.77 -7.11 1.63
C ALA A 122 9.40 -5.72 2.20
N GLY A 123 9.39 -4.70 1.35
CA GLY A 123 9.11 -3.31 1.76
C GLY A 123 7.65 -2.88 1.69
N THR A 124 6.73 -3.76 1.26
CA THR A 124 5.33 -3.39 1.03
C THR A 124 4.65 -2.82 2.27
N TRP A 125 4.82 -3.45 3.44
CA TRP A 125 4.24 -2.97 4.70
C TRP A 125 4.69 -1.55 5.06
N VAL A 126 5.99 -1.30 4.96
CA VAL A 126 6.58 0.01 5.30
C VAL A 126 6.09 1.08 4.33
N ALA A 127 6.09 0.78 3.03
CA ALA A 127 5.60 1.68 2.00
C ALA A 127 4.10 1.95 2.11
N ALA A 128 3.29 0.94 2.41
CA ALA A 128 1.84 1.10 2.60
C ALA A 128 1.51 2.01 3.78
N LYS A 129 2.22 1.85 4.92
CA LYS A 129 2.07 2.76 6.06
C LYS A 129 2.45 4.20 5.70
N ALA A 130 3.57 4.39 5.01
CA ALA A 130 3.99 5.71 4.57
C ALA A 130 2.95 6.33 3.61
N SER A 131 2.38 5.55 2.69
CA SER A 131 1.29 6.01 1.81
C SER A 131 0.07 6.49 2.59
N ALA A 132 -0.37 5.76 3.59
CA ALA A 132 -1.47 6.17 4.46
C ALA A 132 -1.14 7.49 5.19
N GLY A 133 0.08 7.61 5.74
CA GLY A 133 0.55 8.83 6.37
C GLY A 133 0.59 10.03 5.45
N LEU A 134 0.98 9.85 4.17
CA LEU A 134 0.94 10.91 3.16
C LEU A 134 -0.49 11.38 2.90
N ALA A 135 -1.45 10.45 2.79
CA ALA A 135 -2.85 10.79 2.59
C ALA A 135 -3.42 11.58 3.77
N LEU A 136 -3.10 11.16 5.01
CA LEU A 136 -3.48 11.88 6.22
C LEU A 136 -2.85 13.27 6.29
N ALA A 137 -1.56 13.42 5.97
CA ALA A 137 -0.87 14.70 5.95
C ALA A 137 -1.48 15.66 4.91
N ALA A 138 -1.82 15.15 3.73
CA ALA A 138 -2.47 15.92 2.68
C ALA A 138 -3.87 16.39 3.09
N ALA A 139 -4.68 15.49 3.68
CA ALA A 139 -6.01 15.82 4.19
C ALA A 139 -5.93 16.88 5.30
N LYS A 140 -5.06 16.68 6.30
CA LYS A 140 -4.84 17.63 7.38
C LYS A 140 -4.48 19.01 6.86
N ALA A 141 -3.58 19.09 5.90
CA ALA A 141 -3.19 20.36 5.30
C ALA A 141 -4.35 21.10 4.61
N VAL A 142 -5.29 20.37 4.00
CA VAL A 142 -6.50 20.99 3.41
C VAL A 142 -7.44 21.51 4.49
N PHE A 143 -7.65 20.76 5.58
CA PHE A 143 -8.49 21.19 6.70
C PHE A 143 -7.89 22.44 7.41
N GLU A 144 -6.59 22.46 7.63
CA GLU A 144 -5.90 23.63 8.20
C GLU A 144 -6.10 24.90 7.34
N ASP A 145 -6.06 24.78 6.01
CA ASP A 145 -6.33 25.90 5.12
C ASP A 145 -7.77 26.42 5.25
N LEU A 146 -8.73 25.51 5.41
CA LEU A 146 -10.13 25.88 5.62
C LEU A 146 -10.34 26.58 6.96
N ASP A 147 -9.79 26.05 8.04
CA ASP A 147 -9.92 26.59 9.40
C ASP A 147 -9.27 27.99 9.53
N GLU A 148 -8.18 28.22 8.81
CA GLU A 148 -7.49 29.53 8.78
C GLU A 148 -8.10 30.51 7.76
N GLY A 149 -9.20 30.15 7.11
CA GLY A 149 -9.90 31.03 6.18
C GLY A 149 -9.16 31.28 4.86
N ARG A 150 -8.20 30.44 4.50
CA ARG A 150 -7.46 30.54 3.22
C ARG A 150 -8.28 30.11 1.99
N GLY A 151 -9.54 29.75 2.21
CA GLY A 151 -10.46 29.34 1.15
C GLY A 151 -10.25 27.85 0.75
N ALA A 152 -10.92 27.46 -0.33
CA ALA A 152 -10.81 26.09 -0.84
C ALA A 152 -9.38 25.83 -1.34
N SER A 153 -8.72 24.84 -0.76
CA SER A 153 -7.39 24.41 -1.15
C SER A 153 -7.41 22.96 -1.63
N ALA A 154 -6.36 22.54 -2.34
CA ALA A 154 -6.17 21.18 -2.78
C ALA A 154 -4.75 20.73 -2.43
N ALA A 155 -4.65 19.46 -2.06
CA ALA A 155 -3.38 18.78 -1.86
C ALA A 155 -3.36 17.48 -2.66
N TYR A 156 -2.19 17.01 -3.02
CA TYR A 156 -1.98 15.75 -3.69
C TYR A 156 -1.03 14.88 -2.86
N ALA A 157 -1.45 13.69 -2.51
CA ALA A 157 -0.61 12.68 -1.86
C ALA A 157 -0.11 11.69 -2.92
N LEU A 158 1.21 11.66 -3.13
CA LEU A 158 1.84 10.76 -4.09
C LEU A 158 2.06 9.39 -3.42
N CYS A 159 0.96 8.65 -3.25
CA CYS A 159 0.92 7.37 -2.57
C CYS A 159 1.42 6.24 -3.46
N ARG A 160 2.31 5.38 -2.92
CA ARG A 160 2.74 4.13 -3.51
C ARG A 160 3.13 3.14 -2.41
N PRO A 161 2.63 1.88 -2.42
CA PRO A 161 1.70 1.30 -3.40
C PRO A 161 0.34 2.00 -3.40
N PRO A 162 -0.44 1.85 -4.50
CA PRO A 162 -1.83 2.29 -4.53
C PRO A 162 -2.67 1.43 -3.59
N GLY A 163 -3.80 1.97 -3.10
CA GLY A 163 -4.70 1.26 -2.19
C GLY A 163 -6.16 1.36 -2.60
N HIS A 164 -6.44 1.74 -3.86
CA HIS A 164 -7.79 2.03 -4.32
C HIS A 164 -8.71 0.80 -4.46
N HIS A 165 -8.14 -0.41 -4.42
CA HIS A 165 -8.88 -1.67 -4.36
C HIS A 165 -8.88 -2.32 -2.97
N ALA A 166 -8.33 -1.66 -1.95
CA ALA A 166 -8.26 -2.23 -0.61
C ALA A 166 -9.64 -2.32 0.04
N PHE A 167 -9.84 -3.40 0.79
CA PHE A 167 -11.02 -3.63 1.63
C PHE A 167 -10.65 -3.45 3.11
N THR A 168 -11.62 -3.56 3.99
CA THR A 168 -11.38 -3.52 5.44
C THR A 168 -10.37 -4.58 5.90
N ASP A 169 -10.34 -5.72 5.23
CA ASP A 169 -9.54 -6.89 5.61
C ASP A 169 -8.86 -7.59 4.43
N MET A 170 -8.77 -6.94 3.28
CA MET A 170 -8.08 -7.47 2.09
C MET A 170 -7.32 -6.39 1.34
N ALA A 171 -6.17 -6.78 0.77
CA ALA A 171 -5.47 -6.08 -0.29
C ALA A 171 -6.08 -6.44 -1.67
N GLY A 172 -6.08 -5.47 -2.61
CA GLY A 172 -6.53 -5.67 -3.98
C GLY A 172 -5.91 -4.65 -4.93
#